data_08322dcc13199dd6965c3e438c64e682
#
_entry.id   08322dcc13199dd6965c3e438c64e682
#
_cell.length_a   1.000
_cell.length_b   1.000
_cell.length_c   1.000
_cell.angle_alpha   90.00
_cell.angle_beta   90.00
_cell.angle_gamma   90.00
#
_symmetry.space_group_name_H-M   'P 1'
#
loop_
_entity.id
_entity.type
_entity.pdbx_description
1 polymer ?
#
loop_
_entity_poly.entity_id
_entity_poly.type
_entity_poly.pdbx_seq_one_letter_code
_entity_poly.pdbx_strand_id
1 'polypeptide(L)'
;MQLAEKALQDRDLFTAAREFTVAAELSDDVELVERATQFTMGVGFDALAERAAGRWTILAPDNQTAHAILGRLRLRRHAIDAAADSFELALGSAEPRRGEVYLALASDLSTEGNAQLVTRLLSRLAAQDPLAPGLQVALGTAALRSGNPELALAAGEHAARDDPGWTEPQLLVARALIAAGHTDEGLARASALVAEDESPLSELAYARLLADVGKTDEARARLDELASRYGERVEINRTLAFIDMAVDDLDAADQRFAAMESAGQERFEAFYYRALIAGQKGDAEAARRHFQRISSGPYLVPAQLAIAESYRREGKLESAVESLVTFGEDHPAQAWEVFRYQADLLQLAGRPAEALAVYDKALEYKPASITMLLSRSALLEQLDRVDAALADLERAVQIAPDDALVLNAYGYILANRTSRSRVAWVHVRRALELAPDNPPILDSVGWALFKRGRYAEARSYLEQAYALLQDPELASHLAEIYWTLGERERARELLQSTLAAWPDSKPAQQTAARLLH
;
A
#
# COMPACT_ATOMS: atom_id res chain seq x y z
N MET A 1 15.79 30.38 6.09
CA MET A 1 14.94 30.91 4.99
C MET A 1 15.71 31.10 3.69
N GLN A 2 16.69 32.03 3.60
CA GLN A 2 17.41 32.32 2.34
C GLN A 2 18.03 31.07 1.68
N LEU A 3 18.60 30.15 2.48
CA LEU A 3 19.16 28.88 1.97
C LEU A 3 18.06 27.95 1.43
N ALA A 4 16.91 27.90 2.11
CA ALA A 4 15.77 27.12 1.65
C ALA A 4 15.19 27.66 0.33
N GLU A 5 15.03 28.97 0.23
CA GLU A 5 14.56 29.65 -0.99
C GLU A 5 15.52 29.47 -2.17
N LYS A 6 16.83 29.52 -1.91
CA LYS A 6 17.83 29.23 -2.92
C LYS A 6 17.77 27.80 -3.39
N ALA A 7 17.66 26.83 -2.46
CA ALA A 7 17.53 25.42 -2.81
C ALA A 7 16.26 25.13 -3.62
N LEU A 8 15.14 25.85 -3.34
CA LEU A 8 13.94 25.77 -4.18
C LEU A 8 14.19 26.30 -5.60
N GLN A 9 14.91 27.40 -5.76
CA GLN A 9 15.28 27.93 -7.08
C GLN A 9 16.17 26.94 -7.85
N ASP A 10 17.07 26.27 -7.13
CA ASP A 10 17.97 25.23 -7.68
C ASP A 10 17.25 23.87 -7.86
N ARG A 11 15.94 23.77 -7.55
CA ARG A 11 15.12 22.55 -7.56
C ARG A 11 15.65 21.40 -6.67
N ASP A 12 16.47 21.72 -5.67
CA ASP A 12 16.92 20.77 -4.65
C ASP A 12 15.92 20.74 -3.49
N LEU A 13 14.85 19.98 -3.69
CA LEU A 13 13.73 19.89 -2.74
C LEU A 13 14.14 19.24 -1.41
N PHE A 14 15.15 18.36 -1.40
CA PHE A 14 15.65 17.78 -0.15
C PHE A 14 16.39 18.80 0.69
N THR A 15 17.33 19.55 0.10
CA THR A 15 18.02 20.65 0.79
C THR A 15 17.01 21.72 1.23
N ALA A 16 16.05 22.07 0.37
CA ALA A 16 15.00 23.04 0.72
C ALA A 16 14.20 22.55 1.95
N ALA A 17 13.73 21.31 1.97
CA ALA A 17 13.00 20.73 3.08
C ALA A 17 13.83 20.74 4.38
N ARG A 18 15.10 20.35 4.29
CA ARG A 18 16.01 20.36 5.44
C ARG A 18 16.19 21.79 6.00
N GLU A 19 16.46 22.77 5.14
CA GLU A 19 16.67 24.16 5.56
C GLU A 19 15.38 24.80 6.08
N PHE A 20 14.20 24.46 5.51
CA PHE A 20 12.91 24.87 6.07
C PHE A 20 12.68 24.29 7.47
N THR A 21 13.01 23.01 7.67
CA THR A 21 12.89 22.36 8.98
C THR A 21 13.80 23.01 10.01
N VAL A 22 15.07 23.27 9.66
CA VAL A 22 16.00 23.98 10.54
C VAL A 22 15.50 25.39 10.86
N ALA A 23 14.98 26.10 9.87
CA ALA A 23 14.39 27.44 10.10
C ALA A 23 13.18 27.38 11.03
N ALA A 24 12.33 26.36 10.87
CA ALA A 24 11.17 26.14 11.76
C ALA A 24 11.59 25.84 13.21
N GLU A 25 12.60 25.00 13.42
CA GLU A 25 13.09 24.67 14.76
C GLU A 25 13.66 25.88 15.51
N LEU A 26 14.24 26.83 14.79
CA LEU A 26 14.85 28.04 15.35
C LEU A 26 13.88 29.22 15.44
N SER A 27 12.65 29.11 14.91
CA SER A 27 11.68 30.20 14.85
C SER A 27 10.66 30.15 15.98
N ASP A 28 10.19 31.31 16.39
CA ASP A 28 9.00 31.50 17.22
C ASP A 28 7.78 31.94 16.41
N ASP A 29 7.91 32.05 15.07
CA ASP A 29 6.84 32.40 14.15
C ASP A 29 6.04 31.16 13.75
N VAL A 30 4.81 31.09 14.23
CA VAL A 30 3.88 29.99 13.99
C VAL A 30 3.59 29.80 12.50
N GLU A 31 3.42 30.89 11.75
CA GLU A 31 3.09 30.84 10.32
C GLU A 31 4.25 30.24 9.51
N LEU A 32 5.49 30.58 9.85
CA LEU A 32 6.69 30.03 9.24
C LEU A 32 6.78 28.52 9.52
N VAL A 33 6.54 28.09 10.77
CA VAL A 33 6.62 26.69 11.18
C VAL A 33 5.52 25.85 10.51
N GLU A 34 4.31 26.38 10.42
CA GLU A 34 3.21 25.76 9.68
C GLU A 34 3.57 25.56 8.20
N ARG A 35 4.05 26.61 7.53
CA ARG A 35 4.49 26.54 6.12
C ARG A 35 5.60 25.52 5.90
N ALA A 36 6.60 25.48 6.81
CA ALA A 36 7.67 24.49 6.75
C ALA A 36 7.13 23.06 6.89
N THR A 37 6.18 22.85 7.81
CA THR A 37 5.51 21.55 8.01
C THR A 37 4.75 21.13 6.76
N GLN A 38 3.92 22.02 6.21
CA GLN A 38 3.14 21.76 4.99
C GLN A 38 4.03 21.47 3.78
N PHE A 39 5.11 22.26 3.61
CA PHE A 39 6.07 22.04 2.54
C PHE A 39 6.75 20.67 2.66
N THR A 40 7.35 20.37 3.83
CA THR A 40 8.10 19.11 4.04
C THR A 40 7.21 17.89 3.92
N MET A 41 5.96 17.98 4.38
CA MET A 41 4.95 16.94 4.21
C MET A 41 4.53 16.80 2.73
N GLY A 42 4.33 17.92 2.03
CA GLY A 42 3.93 17.92 0.62
C GLY A 42 4.96 17.27 -0.31
N VAL A 43 6.26 17.43 0.00
CA VAL A 43 7.35 16.80 -0.76
C VAL A 43 7.70 15.39 -0.23
N GLY A 44 7.02 14.90 0.82
CA GLY A 44 7.10 13.53 1.32
C GLY A 44 8.25 13.24 2.29
N PHE A 45 8.93 14.25 2.84
CA PHE A 45 10.01 14.05 3.83
C PHE A 45 9.44 13.97 5.25
N ASP A 46 8.72 12.89 5.56
CA ASP A 46 7.97 12.71 6.81
C ASP A 46 8.82 12.90 8.08
N ALA A 47 10.10 12.51 8.08
CA ALA A 47 10.99 12.75 9.22
C ALA A 47 11.28 14.25 9.46
N LEU A 48 11.44 15.03 8.40
CA LEU A 48 11.62 16.47 8.49
C LEU A 48 10.30 17.17 8.85
N ALA A 49 9.20 16.70 8.26
CA ALA A 49 7.86 17.19 8.57
C ALA A 49 7.49 16.96 10.05
N GLU A 50 7.82 15.79 10.62
CA GLU A 50 7.60 15.49 12.05
C GLU A 50 8.33 16.48 12.95
N ARG A 51 9.59 16.82 12.65
CA ARG A 51 10.37 17.79 13.42
C ARG A 51 9.73 19.18 13.36
N ALA A 52 9.33 19.64 12.18
CA ALA A 52 8.66 20.92 12.01
C ALA A 52 7.30 20.93 12.71
N ALA A 53 6.48 19.89 12.55
CA ALA A 53 5.19 19.74 13.22
C ALA A 53 5.34 19.70 14.76
N GLY A 54 6.39 19.04 15.26
CA GLY A 54 6.71 19.04 16.69
C GLY A 54 6.99 20.45 17.22
N ARG A 55 7.69 21.30 16.45
CA ARG A 55 7.87 22.71 16.82
C ARG A 55 6.53 23.46 16.78
N TRP A 56 5.69 23.18 15.78
CA TRP A 56 4.36 23.81 15.67
C TRP A 56 3.49 23.53 16.91
N THR A 57 3.44 22.28 17.38
CA THR A 57 2.68 21.95 18.61
C THR A 57 3.24 22.60 19.87
N ILE A 58 4.55 22.92 19.93
CA ILE A 58 5.14 23.67 21.05
C ILE A 58 4.72 25.13 21.03
N LEU A 59 4.67 25.76 19.85
CA LEU A 59 4.31 27.18 19.70
C LEU A 59 2.80 27.42 19.77
N ALA A 60 2.01 26.44 19.36
CA ALA A 60 0.55 26.49 19.36
C ALA A 60 -0.02 25.22 20.01
N PRO A 61 0.08 25.06 21.33
CA PRO A 61 -0.28 23.81 22.04
C PRO A 61 -1.76 23.42 21.93
N ASP A 62 -2.64 24.37 21.67
CA ASP A 62 -4.08 24.12 21.51
C ASP A 62 -4.49 23.91 20.05
N ASN A 63 -3.55 23.88 19.11
CA ASN A 63 -3.85 23.72 17.69
C ASN A 63 -4.07 22.23 17.34
N GLN A 64 -5.33 21.84 17.25
CA GLN A 64 -5.75 20.46 16.94
C GLN A 64 -5.19 19.97 15.60
N THR A 65 -5.10 20.82 14.58
CA THR A 65 -4.55 20.46 13.26
C THR A 65 -3.06 20.13 13.37
N ALA A 66 -2.28 20.90 14.11
CA ALA A 66 -0.85 20.62 14.33
C ALA A 66 -0.65 19.27 14.99
N HIS A 67 -1.44 18.95 16.02
CA HIS A 67 -1.40 17.67 16.71
C HIS A 67 -1.86 16.50 15.82
N ALA A 68 -2.91 16.68 15.02
CA ALA A 68 -3.37 15.64 14.07
C ALA A 68 -2.31 15.31 13.01
N ILE A 69 -1.65 16.35 12.45
CA ILE A 69 -0.56 16.18 11.48
C ILE A 69 0.62 15.45 12.14
N LEU A 70 1.02 15.89 13.34
CA LEU A 70 2.11 15.24 14.09
C LEU A 70 1.80 13.78 14.41
N GLY A 71 0.56 13.48 14.82
CA GLY A 71 0.10 12.13 15.08
C GLY A 71 0.19 11.22 13.84
N ARG A 72 -0.25 11.73 12.68
CA ARG A 72 -0.18 11.00 11.41
C ARG A 72 1.27 10.74 10.97
N LEU A 73 2.16 11.73 11.08
CA LEU A 73 3.58 11.58 10.75
C LEU A 73 4.26 10.54 11.65
N ARG A 74 3.96 10.56 12.95
CA ARG A 74 4.46 9.58 13.92
C ARG A 74 3.94 8.18 13.65
N LEU A 75 2.65 8.05 13.24
CA LEU A 75 2.06 6.78 12.84
C LEU A 75 2.78 6.18 11.63
N ARG A 76 3.01 6.94 10.58
CA ARG A 76 3.76 6.51 9.39
C ARG A 76 5.16 6.03 9.72
N ARG A 77 5.77 6.59 10.75
CA ARG A 77 7.09 6.19 11.28
C ARG A 77 7.04 5.11 12.37
N HIS A 78 5.89 4.45 12.54
CA HIS A 78 5.67 3.37 13.49
C HIS A 78 5.83 3.75 14.97
N ALA A 79 5.84 5.04 15.31
CA ALA A 79 5.93 5.55 16.67
C ALA A 79 4.53 5.60 17.32
N ILE A 80 3.95 4.42 17.59
CA ILE A 80 2.53 4.26 17.97
C ILE A 80 2.16 5.04 19.23
N ASP A 81 2.94 4.94 20.30
CA ASP A 81 2.64 5.64 21.56
C ASP A 81 2.66 7.15 21.38
N ALA A 82 3.70 7.68 20.71
CA ALA A 82 3.82 9.11 20.44
C ALA A 82 2.73 9.60 19.45
N ALA A 83 2.28 8.74 18.52
CA ALA A 83 1.15 9.04 17.64
C ALA A 83 -0.16 9.14 18.44
N ALA A 84 -0.41 8.20 19.37
CA ALA A 84 -1.59 8.19 20.23
C ALA A 84 -1.65 9.47 21.08
N ASP A 85 -0.55 9.84 21.75
CA ASP A 85 -0.47 11.07 22.55
C ASP A 85 -0.80 12.32 21.70
N SER A 86 -0.33 12.35 20.44
CA SER A 86 -0.64 13.46 19.52
C SER A 86 -2.12 13.49 19.12
N PHE A 87 -2.71 12.34 18.82
CA PHE A 87 -4.11 12.27 18.47
C PHE A 87 -5.04 12.58 19.63
N GLU A 88 -4.68 12.22 20.87
CA GLU A 88 -5.43 12.66 22.05
C GLU A 88 -5.50 14.17 22.17
N LEU A 89 -4.38 14.86 21.97
CA LEU A 89 -4.34 16.31 21.98
C LEU A 89 -5.11 16.92 20.78
N ALA A 90 -5.05 16.27 19.62
CA ALA A 90 -5.82 16.69 18.45
C ALA A 90 -7.33 16.56 18.66
N LEU A 91 -7.79 15.52 19.35
CA LEU A 91 -9.20 15.27 19.60
C LEU A 91 -9.79 16.18 20.70
N GLY A 92 -8.95 16.69 21.59
CA GLY A 92 -9.35 17.58 22.67
C GLY A 92 -10.31 16.93 23.67
N SER A 93 -10.80 17.75 24.63
CA SER A 93 -11.69 17.32 25.72
C SER A 93 -13.19 17.44 25.42
N ALA A 94 -13.60 17.54 24.14
CA ALA A 94 -14.97 17.82 23.77
C ALA A 94 -15.89 16.61 24.03
N GLU A 95 -16.64 16.61 25.13
CA GLU A 95 -17.81 15.81 25.42
C GLU A 95 -19.06 16.49 24.84
N PRO A 96 -20.02 15.85 24.21
CA PRO A 96 -20.40 14.44 24.07
C PRO A 96 -20.18 13.83 22.67
N ARG A 97 -19.43 14.49 21.77
CA ARG A 97 -19.19 14.05 20.38
C ARG A 97 -17.99 13.11 20.22
N ARG A 98 -17.43 12.64 21.32
CA ARG A 98 -16.18 11.85 21.30
C ARG A 98 -16.29 10.57 20.49
N GLY A 99 -17.48 9.94 20.43
CA GLY A 99 -17.73 8.77 19.60
C GLY A 99 -17.62 9.04 18.10
N GLU A 100 -18.28 10.07 17.60
CA GLU A 100 -18.25 10.47 16.18
C GLU A 100 -16.84 10.89 15.74
N VAL A 101 -16.09 11.55 16.61
CA VAL A 101 -14.72 12.02 16.35
C VAL A 101 -13.77 10.85 16.16
N TYR A 102 -13.90 9.78 16.94
CA TYR A 102 -13.08 8.57 16.76
C TYR A 102 -13.43 7.80 15.49
N LEU A 103 -14.70 7.76 15.11
CA LEU A 103 -15.13 7.16 13.85
C LEU A 103 -14.60 7.96 12.65
N ALA A 104 -14.63 9.29 12.74
CA ALA A 104 -14.06 10.17 11.72
C ALA A 104 -12.53 9.98 11.62
N LEU A 105 -11.83 9.91 12.73
CA LEU A 105 -10.39 9.61 12.77
C LEU A 105 -10.08 8.25 12.13
N ALA A 106 -10.82 7.20 12.47
CA ALA A 106 -10.62 5.87 11.90
C ALA A 106 -10.90 5.84 10.38
N SER A 107 -11.92 6.57 9.93
CA SER A 107 -12.22 6.74 8.51
C SER A 107 -11.07 7.45 7.77
N ASP A 108 -10.55 8.53 8.33
CA ASP A 108 -9.44 9.29 7.77
C ASP A 108 -8.14 8.44 7.74
N LEU A 109 -7.82 7.75 8.84
CA LEU A 109 -6.68 6.85 8.93
C LEU A 109 -6.81 5.59 8.04
N SER A 110 -8.02 5.27 7.59
CA SER A 110 -8.24 4.15 6.67
C SER A 110 -7.48 4.31 5.35
N THR A 111 -7.16 5.54 4.98
CA THR A 111 -6.40 5.90 3.77
C THR A 111 -4.89 5.69 3.90
N GLU A 112 -4.36 5.49 5.12
CA GLU A 112 -2.92 5.29 5.36
C GLU A 112 -2.39 3.92 4.88
N GLY A 113 -3.24 3.05 4.37
CA GLY A 113 -2.87 1.81 3.68
C GLY A 113 -2.36 0.67 4.59
N ASN A 114 -2.01 0.93 5.85
CA ASN A 114 -1.54 -0.09 6.79
C ASN A 114 -2.56 -0.33 7.93
N ALA A 115 -3.49 -1.27 7.68
CA ALA A 115 -4.54 -1.60 8.64
C ALA A 115 -3.98 -2.07 10.01
N GLN A 116 -2.85 -2.76 10.04
CA GLN A 116 -2.23 -3.22 11.29
C GLN A 116 -1.74 -2.06 12.15
N LEU A 117 -1.11 -1.05 11.54
CA LEU A 117 -0.67 0.16 12.27
C LEU A 117 -1.86 0.93 12.83
N VAL A 118 -2.92 1.10 12.04
CA VAL A 118 -4.16 1.75 12.49
C VAL A 118 -4.79 0.98 13.64
N THR A 119 -4.88 -0.35 13.55
CA THR A 119 -5.41 -1.19 14.63
C THR A 119 -4.60 -1.03 15.92
N ARG A 120 -3.26 -1.03 15.84
CA ARG A 120 -2.39 -0.83 17.00
C ARG A 120 -2.58 0.56 17.64
N LEU A 121 -2.68 1.61 16.81
CA LEU A 121 -2.96 2.97 17.29
C LEU A 121 -4.31 3.03 18.02
N LEU A 122 -5.38 2.53 17.40
CA LEU A 122 -6.72 2.53 18.01
C LEU A 122 -6.78 1.67 19.26
N SER A 123 -6.04 0.54 19.33
CA SER A 123 -5.90 -0.26 20.56
C SER A 123 -5.24 0.54 21.68
N ARG A 124 -4.21 1.34 21.35
CA ARG A 124 -3.52 2.19 22.32
C ARG A 124 -4.43 3.31 22.84
N LEU A 125 -5.19 3.95 21.96
CA LEU A 125 -6.19 4.95 22.34
C LEU A 125 -7.31 4.33 23.19
N ALA A 126 -7.82 3.15 22.82
CA ALA A 126 -8.86 2.45 23.58
C ALA A 126 -8.41 2.03 24.99
N ALA A 127 -7.11 1.78 25.18
CA ALA A 127 -6.56 1.54 26.52
C ALA A 127 -6.56 2.80 27.40
N GLN A 128 -6.50 3.99 26.80
CA GLN A 128 -6.55 5.27 27.51
C GLN A 128 -8.00 5.73 27.78
N ASP A 129 -8.91 5.47 26.84
CA ASP A 129 -10.34 5.81 26.93
C ASP A 129 -11.23 4.58 26.68
N PRO A 130 -11.26 3.64 27.62
CA PRO A 130 -11.99 2.38 27.42
C PRO A 130 -13.52 2.56 27.34
N LEU A 131 -14.06 3.66 27.85
CA LEU A 131 -15.49 3.91 27.92
C LEU A 131 -16.05 4.67 26.70
N ALA A 132 -15.26 4.87 25.64
CA ALA A 132 -15.71 5.51 24.41
C ALA A 132 -16.27 4.48 23.41
N PRO A 133 -17.62 4.32 23.25
CA PRO A 133 -18.18 3.29 22.37
C PRO A 133 -17.76 3.48 20.91
N GLY A 134 -17.70 4.74 20.44
CA GLY A 134 -17.23 5.05 19.09
C GLY A 134 -15.79 4.64 18.80
N LEU A 135 -14.91 4.72 19.82
CA LEU A 135 -13.52 4.24 19.72
C LEU A 135 -13.46 2.71 19.62
N GLN A 136 -14.32 2.02 20.39
CA GLN A 136 -14.42 0.56 20.31
C GLN A 136 -14.93 0.10 18.92
N VAL A 137 -15.93 0.78 18.35
CA VAL A 137 -16.40 0.48 16.96
C VAL A 137 -15.29 0.76 15.95
N ALA A 138 -14.57 1.87 16.09
CA ALA A 138 -13.43 2.21 15.23
C ALA A 138 -12.33 1.14 15.30
N LEU A 139 -11.98 0.71 16.52
CA LEU A 139 -11.00 -0.35 16.78
C LEU A 139 -11.44 -1.68 16.16
N GLY A 140 -12.68 -2.10 16.41
CA GLY A 140 -13.20 -3.37 15.88
C GLY A 140 -13.26 -3.38 14.36
N THR A 141 -13.63 -2.26 13.74
CA THR A 141 -13.63 -2.11 12.28
C THR A 141 -12.21 -2.20 11.69
N ALA A 142 -11.23 -1.55 12.33
CA ALA A 142 -9.83 -1.65 11.92
C ALA A 142 -9.27 -3.07 12.15
N ALA A 143 -9.67 -3.74 13.23
CA ALA A 143 -9.27 -5.10 13.55
C ALA A 143 -9.77 -6.10 12.50
N LEU A 144 -11.00 -5.98 12.02
CA LEU A 144 -11.50 -6.80 10.88
C LEU A 144 -10.65 -6.59 9.62
N ARG A 145 -10.33 -5.34 9.30
CA ARG A 145 -9.50 -5.02 8.13
C ARG A 145 -8.06 -5.55 8.24
N SER A 146 -7.54 -5.68 9.46
CA SER A 146 -6.21 -6.25 9.73
C SER A 146 -6.21 -7.77 9.93
N GLY A 147 -7.37 -8.44 9.79
CA GLY A 147 -7.48 -9.90 9.94
C GLY A 147 -7.46 -10.39 11.39
N ASN A 148 -7.93 -9.57 12.34
CA ASN A 148 -8.02 -9.93 13.76
C ASN A 148 -9.48 -9.91 14.24
N PRO A 149 -10.27 -10.95 13.91
CA PRO A 149 -11.69 -11.01 14.23
C PRO A 149 -11.97 -11.12 15.74
N GLU A 150 -11.09 -11.72 16.52
CA GLU A 150 -11.24 -11.85 17.97
C GLU A 150 -11.20 -10.48 18.66
N LEU A 151 -10.27 -9.62 18.25
CA LEU A 151 -10.20 -8.25 18.75
C LEU A 151 -11.43 -7.45 18.30
N ALA A 152 -11.89 -7.66 17.07
CA ALA A 152 -13.10 -7.00 16.56
C ALA A 152 -14.35 -7.41 17.34
N LEU A 153 -14.47 -8.69 17.68
CA LEU A 153 -15.57 -9.22 18.50
C LEU A 153 -15.57 -8.60 19.88
N ALA A 154 -14.43 -8.61 20.58
CA ALA A 154 -14.30 -8.03 21.90
C ALA A 154 -14.66 -6.53 21.93
N ALA A 155 -14.17 -5.77 20.95
CA ALA A 155 -14.44 -4.35 20.82
C ALA A 155 -15.93 -4.07 20.50
N GLY A 156 -16.52 -4.83 19.58
CA GLY A 156 -17.93 -4.72 19.22
C GLY A 156 -18.86 -5.04 20.40
N GLU A 157 -18.59 -6.12 21.15
CA GLU A 157 -19.34 -6.49 22.34
C GLU A 157 -19.22 -5.45 23.48
N HIS A 158 -18.07 -4.78 23.58
CA HIS A 158 -17.86 -3.70 24.54
C HIS A 158 -18.77 -2.52 24.15
N ALA A 159 -18.70 -2.04 22.93
CA ALA A 159 -19.54 -0.94 22.47
C ALA A 159 -21.03 -1.24 22.55
N ALA A 160 -21.48 -2.46 22.21
CA ALA A 160 -22.87 -2.88 22.27
C ALA A 160 -23.42 -2.96 23.71
N ARG A 161 -22.58 -3.22 24.72
CA ARG A 161 -22.99 -3.17 26.12
C ARG A 161 -23.20 -1.76 26.63
N ASP A 162 -22.38 -0.82 26.17
CA ASP A 162 -22.41 0.58 26.62
C ASP A 162 -23.58 1.35 25.98
N ASP A 163 -23.92 1.00 24.73
CA ASP A 163 -25.08 1.54 24.01
C ASP A 163 -25.85 0.42 23.28
N PRO A 164 -26.76 -0.28 23.97
CA PRO A 164 -27.54 -1.36 23.36
C PRO A 164 -28.47 -0.93 22.21
N GLY A 165 -28.85 0.35 22.15
CA GLY A 165 -29.68 0.92 21.10
C GLY A 165 -28.92 1.27 19.83
N TRP A 166 -27.60 1.25 19.86
CA TRP A 166 -26.78 1.56 18.71
C TRP A 166 -26.55 0.31 17.85
N THR A 167 -27.04 0.34 16.60
CA THR A 167 -27.03 -0.78 15.67
C THR A 167 -25.63 -1.16 15.18
N GLU A 168 -24.75 -0.18 14.97
CA GLU A 168 -23.43 -0.41 14.37
C GLU A 168 -22.53 -1.35 15.17
N PRO A 169 -22.42 -1.27 16.54
CA PRO A 169 -21.68 -2.26 17.31
C PRO A 169 -22.21 -3.68 17.17
N GLN A 170 -23.53 -3.84 17.09
CA GLN A 170 -24.16 -5.17 16.94
C GLN A 170 -23.86 -5.78 15.57
N LEU A 171 -23.87 -4.97 14.51
CA LEU A 171 -23.45 -5.39 13.17
C LEU A 171 -21.94 -5.71 13.13
N LEU A 172 -21.12 -4.97 13.87
CA LEU A 172 -19.71 -5.27 14.02
C LEU A 172 -19.48 -6.62 14.68
N VAL A 173 -20.22 -6.94 15.75
CA VAL A 173 -20.19 -8.26 16.41
C VAL A 173 -20.57 -9.37 15.41
N ALA A 174 -21.63 -9.19 14.64
CA ALA A 174 -22.04 -10.18 13.64
C ALA A 174 -20.95 -10.41 12.58
N ARG A 175 -20.35 -9.33 12.06
CA ARG A 175 -19.23 -9.42 11.12
C ARG A 175 -18.00 -10.11 11.72
N ALA A 176 -17.68 -9.80 12.97
CA ALA A 176 -16.55 -10.39 13.67
C ALA A 176 -16.75 -11.89 13.91
N LEU A 177 -17.94 -12.33 14.31
CA LEU A 177 -18.29 -13.75 14.45
C LEU A 177 -18.14 -14.50 13.13
N ILE A 178 -18.63 -13.95 12.03
CA ILE A 178 -18.50 -14.54 10.69
C ILE A 178 -17.02 -14.66 10.30
N ALA A 179 -16.23 -13.60 10.52
CA ALA A 179 -14.80 -13.60 10.21
C ALA A 179 -13.99 -14.58 11.09
N ALA A 180 -14.45 -14.85 12.32
CA ALA A 180 -13.89 -15.86 13.21
C ALA A 180 -14.32 -17.31 12.86
N GLY A 181 -15.19 -17.49 11.85
CA GLY A 181 -15.70 -18.82 11.45
C GLY A 181 -16.99 -19.25 12.16
N HIS A 182 -17.56 -18.41 13.03
CA HIS A 182 -18.83 -18.64 13.71
C HIS A 182 -20.02 -18.10 12.89
N THR A 183 -20.11 -18.56 11.64
CA THR A 183 -21.03 -18.02 10.62
C THR A 183 -22.49 -18.04 11.07
N ASP A 184 -22.98 -19.18 11.59
CA ASP A 184 -24.40 -19.33 11.98
C ASP A 184 -24.77 -18.39 13.15
N GLU A 185 -23.86 -18.21 14.12
CA GLU A 185 -24.08 -17.31 15.24
C GLU A 185 -24.08 -15.84 14.79
N GLY A 186 -23.14 -15.46 13.91
CA GLY A 186 -23.08 -14.12 13.34
C GLY A 186 -24.34 -13.76 12.54
N LEU A 187 -24.81 -14.67 11.69
CA LEU A 187 -26.05 -14.49 10.95
C LEU A 187 -27.29 -14.42 11.85
N ALA A 188 -27.34 -15.25 12.91
CA ALA A 188 -28.44 -15.21 13.87
C ALA A 188 -28.49 -13.87 14.62
N ARG A 189 -27.34 -13.31 15.02
CA ARG A 189 -27.22 -11.97 15.62
C ARG A 189 -27.72 -10.88 14.68
N ALA A 190 -27.26 -10.89 13.43
CA ALA A 190 -27.68 -9.90 12.43
C ALA A 190 -29.18 -10.02 12.11
N SER A 191 -29.72 -11.25 12.02
CA SER A 191 -31.16 -11.48 11.78
C SER A 191 -32.04 -10.98 12.93
N ALA A 192 -31.59 -11.20 14.19
CA ALA A 192 -32.31 -10.69 15.37
C ALA A 192 -32.36 -9.16 15.39
N LEU A 193 -31.21 -8.52 15.04
CA LEU A 193 -31.13 -7.07 14.95
C LEU A 193 -32.10 -6.48 13.93
N VAL A 194 -32.22 -7.10 12.74
CA VAL A 194 -33.15 -6.67 11.70
C VAL A 194 -34.61 -6.83 12.16
N ALA A 195 -34.91 -7.86 12.95
CA ALA A 195 -36.24 -8.07 13.49
C ALA A 195 -36.65 -7.01 14.54
N GLU A 196 -35.70 -6.40 15.22
CA GLU A 196 -35.90 -5.32 16.20
C GLU A 196 -35.84 -3.93 15.56
N ASP A 197 -34.96 -3.75 14.55
CA ASP A 197 -34.77 -2.49 13.82
C ASP A 197 -35.14 -2.68 12.34
N GLU A 198 -36.40 -2.34 12.01
CA GLU A 198 -36.92 -2.42 10.64
C GLU A 198 -36.29 -1.39 9.68
N SER A 199 -35.11 -0.86 9.96
CA SER A 199 -34.48 0.14 9.12
C SER A 199 -33.94 -0.47 7.80
N PRO A 200 -34.06 0.26 6.68
CA PRO A 200 -33.47 -0.21 5.41
C PRO A 200 -31.95 -0.45 5.48
N LEU A 201 -31.25 0.25 6.38
CA LEU A 201 -29.81 0.11 6.55
C LEU A 201 -29.43 -1.22 7.22
N SER A 202 -30.18 -1.64 8.24
CA SER A 202 -29.96 -2.91 8.93
C SER A 202 -30.30 -4.09 8.01
N GLU A 203 -31.39 -4.02 7.25
CA GLU A 203 -31.76 -5.00 6.23
C GLU A 203 -30.68 -5.11 5.15
N LEU A 204 -30.18 -3.99 4.63
CA LEU A 204 -29.11 -3.96 3.65
C LEU A 204 -27.81 -4.56 4.19
N ALA A 205 -27.46 -4.24 5.44
CA ALA A 205 -26.28 -4.80 6.10
C ALA A 205 -26.39 -6.33 6.26
N TYR A 206 -27.55 -6.83 6.67
CA TYR A 206 -27.80 -8.26 6.82
C TYR A 206 -27.76 -8.99 5.45
N ALA A 207 -28.36 -8.41 4.41
CA ALA A 207 -28.30 -8.96 3.07
C ALA A 207 -26.84 -9.07 2.55
N ARG A 208 -26.00 -8.07 2.86
CA ARG A 208 -24.55 -8.13 2.55
C ARG A 208 -23.85 -9.27 3.29
N LEU A 209 -24.14 -9.45 4.58
CA LEU A 209 -23.57 -10.57 5.35
C LEU A 209 -23.97 -11.93 4.78
N LEU A 210 -25.22 -12.09 4.35
CA LEU A 210 -25.67 -13.30 3.67
C LEU A 210 -24.89 -13.54 2.37
N ALA A 211 -24.66 -12.50 1.58
CA ALA A 211 -23.89 -12.60 0.35
C ALA A 211 -22.43 -12.96 0.62
N ASP A 212 -21.80 -12.32 1.63
CA ASP A 212 -20.40 -12.57 2.02
C ASP A 212 -20.14 -14.03 2.44
N VAL A 213 -21.14 -14.69 3.01
CA VAL A 213 -21.06 -16.11 3.39
C VAL A 213 -21.59 -17.09 2.32
N GLY A 214 -21.89 -16.58 1.12
CA GLY A 214 -22.33 -17.40 -0.02
C GLY A 214 -23.81 -17.76 -0.02
N LYS A 215 -24.65 -17.21 0.90
CA LYS A 215 -26.10 -17.36 0.89
C LYS A 215 -26.76 -16.36 -0.07
N THR A 216 -26.34 -16.41 -1.31
CA THR A 216 -26.67 -15.41 -2.34
C THR A 216 -28.15 -15.35 -2.68
N ASP A 217 -28.87 -16.51 -2.69
CA ASP A 217 -30.31 -16.56 -2.96
C ASP A 217 -31.12 -15.88 -1.84
N GLU A 218 -30.74 -16.11 -0.57
CA GLU A 218 -31.37 -15.46 0.57
C GLU A 218 -31.11 -13.94 0.58
N ALA A 219 -29.87 -13.55 0.26
CA ALA A 219 -29.49 -12.15 0.14
C ALA A 219 -30.28 -11.43 -0.94
N ARG A 220 -30.40 -12.06 -2.13
CA ARG A 220 -31.16 -11.53 -3.27
C ARG A 220 -32.64 -11.35 -2.91
N ALA A 221 -33.27 -12.37 -2.35
CA ALA A 221 -34.68 -12.30 -1.97
C ALA A 221 -34.99 -11.14 -0.99
N ARG A 222 -34.12 -10.92 0.00
CA ARG A 222 -34.25 -9.80 0.93
C ARG A 222 -34.04 -8.43 0.25
N LEU A 223 -33.10 -8.33 -0.65
CA LEU A 223 -32.84 -7.08 -1.38
C LEU A 223 -33.97 -6.76 -2.38
N ASP A 224 -34.55 -7.76 -3.02
CA ASP A 224 -35.72 -7.57 -3.89
C ASP A 224 -36.96 -7.13 -3.09
N GLU A 225 -37.16 -7.70 -1.89
CA GLU A 225 -38.18 -7.23 -0.97
C GLU A 225 -37.95 -5.77 -0.53
N LEU A 226 -36.67 -5.46 -0.17
CA LEU A 226 -36.27 -4.12 0.22
C LEU A 226 -36.48 -3.11 -0.92
N ALA A 227 -36.14 -3.48 -2.16
CA ALA A 227 -36.38 -2.67 -3.35
C ALA A 227 -37.89 -2.43 -3.59
N SER A 228 -38.71 -3.45 -3.37
CA SER A 228 -40.17 -3.32 -3.52
C SER A 228 -40.81 -2.37 -2.49
N ARG A 229 -40.26 -2.33 -1.26
CA ARG A 229 -40.75 -1.50 -0.14
C ARG A 229 -40.28 -0.03 -0.21
N TYR A 230 -39.03 0.17 -0.61
CA TYR A 230 -38.34 1.47 -0.53
C TYR A 230 -37.93 2.06 -1.89
N GLY A 231 -38.27 1.37 -2.98
CA GLY A 231 -37.85 1.73 -4.34
C GLY A 231 -36.42 1.30 -4.69
N GLU A 232 -36.08 1.46 -5.95
CA GLU A 232 -34.73 1.16 -6.46
C GLU A 232 -33.72 2.21 -5.96
N ARG A 233 -33.13 1.96 -4.80
CA ARG A 233 -32.07 2.78 -4.25
C ARG A 233 -30.72 2.31 -4.78
N VAL A 234 -29.80 3.25 -4.93
CA VAL A 234 -28.44 2.99 -5.41
C VAL A 234 -27.76 1.88 -4.62
N GLU A 235 -27.85 1.92 -3.31
CA GLU A 235 -27.18 0.96 -2.42
C GLU A 235 -27.72 -0.46 -2.60
N ILE A 236 -29.03 -0.60 -2.87
CA ILE A 236 -29.69 -1.88 -3.12
C ILE A 236 -29.23 -2.42 -4.48
N ASN A 237 -29.36 -1.61 -5.54
CA ASN A 237 -28.92 -2.00 -6.89
C ASN A 237 -27.44 -2.33 -6.96
N ARG A 238 -26.61 -1.55 -6.26
CA ARG A 238 -25.17 -1.82 -6.13
C ARG A 238 -24.91 -3.18 -5.48
N THR A 239 -25.58 -3.48 -4.36
CA THR A 239 -25.38 -4.74 -3.64
C THR A 239 -25.87 -5.93 -4.47
N LEU A 240 -27.02 -5.80 -5.13
CA LEU A 240 -27.52 -6.82 -6.06
C LEU A 240 -26.56 -7.04 -7.23
N ALA A 241 -26.00 -5.97 -7.82
CA ALA A 241 -25.02 -6.07 -8.90
C ALA A 241 -23.76 -6.84 -8.47
N PHE A 242 -23.26 -6.60 -7.25
CA PHE A 242 -22.14 -7.37 -6.72
C PHE A 242 -22.46 -8.83 -6.45
N ILE A 243 -23.68 -9.13 -5.99
CA ILE A 243 -24.16 -10.52 -5.85
C ILE A 243 -24.22 -11.19 -7.22
N ASP A 244 -24.78 -10.51 -8.23
CA ASP A 244 -24.85 -11.02 -9.60
C ASP A 244 -23.44 -11.30 -10.16
N MET A 245 -22.46 -10.42 -9.94
CA MET A 245 -21.06 -10.67 -10.30
C MET A 245 -20.48 -11.88 -9.55
N ALA A 246 -20.77 -12.04 -8.28
CA ALA A 246 -20.23 -13.14 -7.45
C ALA A 246 -20.75 -14.52 -7.89
N VAL A 247 -21.96 -14.57 -8.46
CA VAL A 247 -22.54 -15.81 -9.02
C VAL A 247 -22.34 -15.95 -10.54
N ASP A 248 -21.47 -15.09 -11.11
CA ASP A 248 -21.15 -15.05 -12.55
C ASP A 248 -22.34 -14.71 -13.47
N ASP A 249 -23.40 -14.09 -12.91
CA ASP A 249 -24.50 -13.53 -13.70
C ASP A 249 -24.14 -12.12 -14.19
N LEU A 250 -23.16 -12.09 -15.11
CA LEU A 250 -22.60 -10.85 -15.62
C LEU A 250 -23.61 -10.01 -16.41
N ASP A 251 -24.66 -10.62 -16.96
CA ASP A 251 -25.69 -9.90 -17.70
C ASP A 251 -26.61 -9.13 -16.74
N ALA A 252 -27.06 -9.75 -15.67
CA ALA A 252 -27.84 -9.09 -14.63
C ALA A 252 -27.05 -7.96 -13.96
N ALA A 253 -25.78 -8.21 -13.62
CA ALA A 253 -24.88 -7.22 -13.03
C ALA A 253 -24.72 -5.98 -13.94
N ASP A 254 -24.47 -6.17 -15.25
CA ASP A 254 -24.34 -5.06 -16.21
C ASP A 254 -25.62 -4.24 -16.32
N GLN A 255 -26.80 -4.90 -16.34
CA GLN A 255 -28.08 -4.22 -16.38
C GLN A 255 -28.31 -3.32 -15.16
N ARG A 256 -27.93 -3.80 -13.95
CA ARG A 256 -28.06 -3.01 -12.72
C ARG A 256 -27.12 -1.80 -12.71
N PHE A 257 -25.86 -1.98 -13.09
CA PHE A 257 -24.93 -0.86 -13.24
C PHE A 257 -25.35 0.10 -14.35
N ALA A 258 -25.96 -0.38 -15.46
CA ALA A 258 -26.52 0.46 -16.49
C ALA A 258 -27.72 1.28 -15.99
N ALA A 259 -28.55 0.72 -15.11
CA ALA A 259 -29.64 1.44 -14.47
C ALA A 259 -29.12 2.56 -13.54
N MET A 260 -28.07 2.27 -12.74
CA MET A 260 -27.40 3.27 -11.90
C MET A 260 -26.81 4.41 -12.74
N GLU A 261 -26.12 4.08 -13.85
CA GLU A 261 -25.62 5.05 -14.82
C GLU A 261 -26.73 5.95 -15.35
N SER A 262 -27.85 5.34 -15.81
CA SER A 262 -28.98 6.06 -16.41
C SER A 262 -29.68 6.99 -15.44
N ALA A 263 -29.71 6.62 -14.15
CA ALA A 263 -30.21 7.46 -13.06
C ALA A 263 -29.24 8.59 -12.66
N GLY A 264 -28.04 8.64 -13.24
CA GLY A 264 -27.00 9.62 -12.93
C GLY A 264 -26.35 9.43 -11.55
N GLN A 265 -26.56 8.28 -10.93
CA GLN A 265 -26.12 7.95 -9.58
C GLN A 265 -24.81 7.18 -9.64
N GLU A 266 -23.79 7.63 -8.89
CA GLU A 266 -22.48 6.96 -8.82
C GLU A 266 -21.94 6.51 -10.20
N ARG A 267 -22.13 7.35 -11.21
CA ARG A 267 -21.89 6.98 -12.62
C ARG A 267 -20.48 6.48 -12.91
N PHE A 268 -19.47 7.00 -12.21
CA PHE A 268 -18.09 6.55 -12.43
C PHE A 268 -17.84 5.17 -11.84
N GLU A 269 -18.49 4.83 -10.73
CA GLU A 269 -18.52 3.48 -10.20
C GLU A 269 -19.19 2.52 -11.20
N ALA A 270 -20.37 2.92 -11.71
CA ALA A 270 -21.09 2.13 -12.70
C ALA A 270 -20.25 1.89 -13.97
N PHE A 271 -19.57 2.90 -14.51
CA PHE A 271 -18.64 2.73 -15.65
C PHE A 271 -17.51 1.76 -15.31
N TYR A 272 -16.93 1.88 -14.13
CA TYR A 272 -15.81 1.04 -13.73
C TYR A 272 -16.20 -0.44 -13.67
N TYR A 273 -17.31 -0.77 -13.02
CA TYR A 273 -17.75 -2.17 -12.91
C TYR A 273 -18.29 -2.72 -14.23
N ARG A 274 -18.96 -1.92 -15.05
CA ARG A 274 -19.35 -2.31 -16.41
C ARG A 274 -18.13 -2.61 -17.29
N ALA A 275 -17.06 -1.84 -17.12
CA ALA A 275 -15.79 -2.13 -17.79
C ALA A 275 -15.18 -3.46 -17.34
N LEU A 276 -15.18 -3.75 -16.02
CA LEU A 276 -14.72 -5.03 -15.49
C LEU A 276 -15.54 -6.20 -16.03
N ILE A 277 -16.88 -6.07 -16.04
CA ILE A 277 -17.80 -7.07 -16.60
C ILE A 277 -17.51 -7.32 -18.09
N ALA A 278 -17.34 -6.27 -18.89
CA ALA A 278 -16.99 -6.39 -20.29
C ALA A 278 -15.66 -7.12 -20.49
N GLY A 279 -14.66 -6.82 -19.65
CA GLY A 279 -13.37 -7.52 -19.64
C GLY A 279 -13.49 -9.01 -19.29
N GLN A 280 -14.31 -9.38 -18.32
CA GLN A 280 -14.60 -10.78 -17.96
C GLN A 280 -15.31 -11.52 -19.10
N LYS A 281 -16.19 -10.83 -19.83
CA LYS A 281 -16.84 -11.37 -21.05
C LYS A 281 -15.91 -11.48 -22.25
N GLY A 282 -14.65 -11.02 -22.13
CA GLY A 282 -13.67 -11.03 -23.21
C GLY A 282 -13.76 -9.85 -24.18
N ASP A 283 -14.65 -8.88 -23.96
CA ASP A 283 -14.77 -7.67 -24.77
C ASP A 283 -13.86 -6.56 -24.24
N ALA A 284 -12.57 -6.66 -24.55
CA ALA A 284 -11.56 -5.69 -24.13
C ALA A 284 -11.83 -4.28 -24.69
N GLU A 285 -12.45 -4.18 -25.87
CA GLU A 285 -12.77 -2.87 -26.46
C GLU A 285 -13.93 -2.19 -25.74
N ALA A 286 -15.01 -2.92 -25.41
CA ALA A 286 -16.09 -2.39 -24.60
C ALA A 286 -15.57 -2.00 -23.19
N ALA A 287 -14.71 -2.81 -22.59
CA ALA A 287 -14.09 -2.49 -21.31
C ALA A 287 -13.35 -1.13 -21.37
N ARG A 288 -12.49 -0.94 -22.37
CA ARG A 288 -11.78 0.35 -22.55
C ARG A 288 -12.75 1.52 -22.78
N ARG A 289 -13.81 1.35 -23.59
CA ARG A 289 -14.82 2.40 -23.79
C ARG A 289 -15.49 2.84 -22.49
N HIS A 290 -15.80 1.90 -21.60
CA HIS A 290 -16.38 2.22 -20.29
C HIS A 290 -15.37 2.92 -19.38
N PHE A 291 -14.13 2.43 -19.29
CA PHE A 291 -13.07 3.07 -18.49
C PHE A 291 -12.79 4.50 -18.94
N GLN A 292 -12.77 4.78 -20.25
CA GLN A 292 -12.53 6.12 -20.81
C GLN A 292 -13.62 7.15 -20.44
N ARG A 293 -14.79 6.72 -19.99
CA ARG A 293 -15.87 7.61 -19.53
C ARG A 293 -15.63 8.13 -18.11
N ILE A 294 -14.66 7.59 -17.39
CA ILE A 294 -14.31 7.99 -16.02
C ILE A 294 -13.35 9.19 -16.10
N SER A 295 -13.81 10.36 -15.69
CA SER A 295 -13.05 11.62 -15.82
C SER A 295 -12.60 12.20 -14.47
N SER A 296 -13.02 11.62 -13.35
CA SER A 296 -12.63 12.09 -12.01
C SER A 296 -12.97 11.06 -10.92
N GLY A 297 -12.56 11.35 -9.69
CA GLY A 297 -12.87 10.53 -8.53
C GLY A 297 -11.95 9.31 -8.34
N PRO A 298 -12.28 8.41 -7.41
CA PRO A 298 -11.39 7.34 -6.99
C PRO A 298 -11.13 6.27 -8.05
N TYR A 299 -11.98 6.18 -9.07
CA TYR A 299 -11.85 5.20 -10.15
C TYR A 299 -11.01 5.68 -11.35
N LEU A 300 -10.61 6.97 -11.38
CA LEU A 300 -9.90 7.55 -12.53
C LEU A 300 -8.56 6.85 -12.80
N VAL A 301 -7.68 6.80 -11.82
CA VAL A 301 -6.36 6.15 -11.95
C VAL A 301 -6.47 4.64 -12.14
N PRO A 302 -7.29 3.90 -11.34
CA PRO A 302 -7.53 2.48 -11.58
C PRO A 302 -8.03 2.16 -13.00
N ALA A 303 -8.95 2.97 -13.55
CA ALA A 303 -9.44 2.80 -14.92
C ALA A 303 -8.32 2.98 -15.95
N GLN A 304 -7.49 3.99 -15.78
CA GLN A 304 -6.37 4.25 -16.69
C GLN A 304 -5.33 3.13 -16.66
N LEU A 305 -5.00 2.61 -15.48
CA LEU A 305 -4.12 1.45 -15.35
C LEU A 305 -4.73 0.20 -16.02
N ALA A 306 -6.05 0.00 -15.88
CA ALA A 306 -6.76 -1.10 -16.52
C ALA A 306 -6.79 -0.98 -18.07
N ILE A 307 -6.89 0.24 -18.62
CA ILE A 307 -6.77 0.50 -20.06
C ILE A 307 -5.38 0.09 -20.56
N ALA A 308 -4.32 0.56 -19.88
CA ALA A 308 -2.95 0.24 -20.27
C ALA A 308 -2.66 -1.26 -20.15
N GLU A 309 -3.14 -1.91 -19.08
CA GLU A 309 -3.02 -3.36 -18.89
C GLU A 309 -3.77 -4.15 -19.96
N SER A 310 -4.94 -3.68 -20.40
CA SER A 310 -5.70 -4.27 -21.50
C SER A 310 -4.88 -4.27 -22.80
N TYR A 311 -4.25 -3.15 -23.14
CA TYR A 311 -3.36 -3.08 -24.30
C TYR A 311 -2.12 -3.97 -24.15
N ARG A 312 -1.53 -4.02 -22.95
CA ARG A 312 -0.37 -4.89 -22.68
C ARG A 312 -0.71 -6.37 -22.90
N ARG A 313 -1.88 -6.83 -22.43
CA ARG A 313 -2.35 -8.22 -22.64
C ARG A 313 -2.58 -8.56 -24.10
N GLU A 314 -2.97 -7.58 -24.90
CA GLU A 314 -3.08 -7.73 -26.37
C GLU A 314 -1.72 -7.67 -27.10
N GLY A 315 -0.60 -7.49 -26.39
CA GLY A 315 0.74 -7.33 -26.95
C GLY A 315 0.98 -5.94 -27.58
N LYS A 316 0.08 -4.99 -27.36
CA LYS A 316 0.13 -3.62 -27.91
C LYS A 316 0.86 -2.68 -26.94
N LEU A 317 2.16 -2.93 -26.69
CA LEU A 317 2.94 -2.18 -25.70
C LEU A 317 3.00 -0.68 -25.99
N GLU A 318 3.13 -0.28 -27.26
CA GLU A 318 3.15 1.14 -27.65
C GLU A 318 1.83 1.84 -27.28
N SER A 319 0.68 1.22 -27.58
CA SER A 319 -0.62 1.78 -27.20
C SER A 319 -0.81 1.85 -25.68
N ALA A 320 -0.26 0.88 -24.94
CA ALA A 320 -0.28 0.92 -23.49
C ALA A 320 0.51 2.11 -22.95
N VAL A 321 1.73 2.35 -23.44
CA VAL A 321 2.57 3.50 -23.06
C VAL A 321 1.89 4.81 -23.45
N GLU A 322 1.41 4.93 -24.70
CA GLU A 322 0.76 6.14 -25.23
C GLU A 322 -0.47 6.52 -24.38
N SER A 323 -1.27 5.53 -23.97
CA SER A 323 -2.45 5.77 -23.13
C SER A 323 -2.10 6.42 -21.79
N LEU A 324 -0.95 6.03 -21.18
CA LEU A 324 -0.48 6.62 -19.91
C LEU A 324 0.16 8.01 -20.11
N VAL A 325 0.81 8.24 -21.26
CA VAL A 325 1.34 9.57 -21.63
C VAL A 325 0.19 10.56 -21.75
N THR A 326 -0.82 10.23 -22.57
CA THR A 326 -2.01 11.08 -22.76
C THR A 326 -2.73 11.34 -21.43
N PHE A 327 -2.88 10.30 -20.60
CA PHE A 327 -3.45 10.48 -19.26
C PHE A 327 -2.67 11.50 -18.43
N GLY A 328 -1.35 11.44 -18.44
CA GLY A 328 -0.51 12.37 -17.68
C GLY A 328 -0.59 13.82 -18.18
N GLU A 329 -0.87 14.02 -19.48
CA GLU A 329 -1.11 15.33 -20.08
C GLU A 329 -2.49 15.88 -19.70
N ASP A 330 -3.53 15.04 -19.74
CA ASP A 330 -4.91 15.41 -19.40
C ASP A 330 -5.14 15.58 -17.90
N HIS A 331 -4.39 14.84 -17.06
CA HIS A 331 -4.55 14.79 -15.61
C HIS A 331 -3.20 15.00 -14.87
N PRO A 332 -2.57 16.19 -14.98
CA PRO A 332 -1.23 16.44 -14.41
C PRO A 332 -1.11 16.16 -12.92
N ALA A 333 -2.20 16.42 -12.16
CA ALA A 333 -2.21 16.19 -10.71
C ALA A 333 -2.14 14.69 -10.32
N GLN A 334 -2.64 13.79 -11.17
CA GLN A 334 -2.64 12.33 -10.97
C GLN A 334 -1.55 11.61 -11.78
N ALA A 335 -0.84 12.29 -12.66
CA ALA A 335 0.18 11.70 -13.55
C ALA A 335 1.22 10.86 -12.79
N TRP A 336 1.63 11.30 -11.61
CA TRP A 336 2.62 10.60 -10.78
C TRP A 336 2.17 9.19 -10.34
N GLU A 337 0.87 8.93 -10.27
CA GLU A 337 0.32 7.64 -9.84
C GLU A 337 0.50 6.54 -10.88
N VAL A 338 0.67 6.92 -12.14
CA VAL A 338 0.86 5.97 -13.25
C VAL A 338 2.32 5.84 -13.71
N PHE A 339 3.23 6.71 -13.24
CA PHE A 339 4.62 6.76 -13.71
C PHE A 339 5.36 5.43 -13.53
N ARG A 340 5.18 4.76 -12.40
CA ARG A 340 5.84 3.46 -12.18
C ARG A 340 5.43 2.45 -13.26
N TYR A 341 4.13 2.31 -13.49
CA TYR A 341 3.63 1.36 -14.50
C TYR A 341 4.03 1.78 -15.92
N GLN A 342 4.05 3.08 -16.21
CA GLN A 342 4.56 3.59 -17.48
C GLN A 342 6.03 3.23 -17.70
N ALA A 343 6.87 3.39 -16.68
CA ALA A 343 8.28 3.02 -16.75
C ALA A 343 8.49 1.50 -16.91
N ASP A 344 7.70 0.69 -16.23
CA ASP A 344 7.72 -0.78 -16.37
C ASP A 344 7.34 -1.19 -17.82
N LEU A 345 6.32 -0.59 -18.41
CA LEU A 345 5.94 -0.84 -19.80
C LEU A 345 7.04 -0.43 -20.79
N LEU A 346 7.69 0.72 -20.57
CA LEU A 346 8.82 1.18 -21.39
C LEU A 346 10.01 0.23 -21.30
N GLN A 347 10.29 -0.34 -20.13
CA GLN A 347 11.32 -1.36 -19.98
C GLN A 347 10.96 -2.64 -20.76
N LEU A 348 9.70 -3.10 -20.66
CA LEU A 348 9.19 -4.24 -21.45
C LEU A 348 9.26 -3.98 -22.96
N ALA A 349 9.05 -2.74 -23.40
CA ALA A 349 9.16 -2.31 -24.78
C ALA A 349 10.63 -2.12 -25.24
N GLY A 350 11.62 -2.38 -24.39
CA GLY A 350 13.05 -2.18 -24.72
C GLY A 350 13.46 -0.71 -24.82
N ARG A 351 12.77 0.20 -24.11
CA ARG A 351 12.99 1.67 -24.11
C ARG A 351 13.50 2.18 -22.74
N PRO A 352 14.63 1.66 -22.23
CA PRO A 352 15.07 1.97 -20.85
C PRO A 352 15.47 3.45 -20.65
N ALA A 353 15.92 4.15 -21.69
CA ALA A 353 16.26 5.56 -21.57
C ALA A 353 15.01 6.42 -21.30
N GLU A 354 13.88 6.07 -21.91
CA GLU A 354 12.62 6.76 -21.67
C GLU A 354 12.01 6.36 -20.32
N ALA A 355 12.19 5.11 -19.88
CA ALA A 355 11.83 4.69 -18.53
C ALA A 355 12.57 5.51 -17.46
N LEU A 356 13.87 5.79 -17.65
CA LEU A 356 14.63 6.68 -16.76
C LEU A 356 14.05 8.10 -16.73
N ALA A 357 13.68 8.66 -17.90
CA ALA A 357 13.08 9.99 -17.95
C ALA A 357 11.72 10.05 -17.22
N VAL A 358 10.95 8.95 -17.23
CA VAL A 358 9.71 8.84 -16.46
C VAL A 358 10.00 8.82 -14.96
N TYR A 359 11.01 8.06 -14.50
CA TYR A 359 11.42 8.07 -13.09
C TYR A 359 11.95 9.45 -12.66
N ASP A 360 12.67 10.16 -13.53
CA ASP A 360 13.12 11.53 -13.25
C ASP A 360 11.93 12.44 -12.99
N LYS A 361 10.91 12.41 -13.87
CA LYS A 361 9.66 13.15 -13.66
C LYS A 361 8.93 12.73 -12.37
N ALA A 362 8.85 11.43 -12.09
CA ALA A 362 8.21 10.93 -10.87
C ALA A 362 8.88 11.51 -9.61
N LEU A 363 10.21 11.59 -9.60
CA LEU A 363 10.99 12.12 -8.50
C LEU A 363 11.01 13.66 -8.44
N GLU A 364 10.64 14.37 -9.51
CA GLU A 364 10.30 15.80 -9.45
C GLU A 364 8.98 16.03 -8.70
N TYR A 365 7.98 15.15 -8.89
CA TYR A 365 6.69 15.24 -8.18
C TYR A 365 6.79 14.76 -6.72
N LYS A 366 7.45 13.62 -6.51
CA LYS A 366 7.63 13.03 -5.17
C LYS A 366 9.09 12.66 -4.92
N PRO A 367 9.90 13.65 -4.55
CA PRO A 367 11.35 13.48 -4.40
C PRO A 367 11.75 12.51 -3.27
N ALA A 368 10.86 12.26 -2.31
CA ALA A 368 11.07 11.30 -1.24
C ALA A 368 10.45 9.91 -1.51
N SER A 369 10.01 9.63 -2.72
CA SER A 369 9.42 8.34 -3.07
C SER A 369 10.48 7.23 -3.05
N ILE A 370 10.50 6.45 -1.97
CA ILE A 370 11.39 5.28 -1.82
C ILE A 370 11.18 4.31 -3.00
N THR A 371 9.93 4.03 -3.35
CA THR A 371 9.61 3.12 -4.47
C THR A 371 10.26 3.59 -5.78
N MET A 372 10.17 4.89 -6.10
CA MET A 372 10.75 5.42 -7.34
C MET A 372 12.28 5.43 -7.31
N LEU A 373 12.88 5.75 -6.15
CA LEU A 373 14.33 5.68 -5.98
C LEU A 373 14.85 4.26 -6.13
N LEU A 374 14.20 3.27 -5.53
CA LEU A 374 14.55 1.86 -5.67
C LEU A 374 14.38 1.37 -7.12
N SER A 375 13.25 1.69 -7.75
CA SER A 375 12.99 1.28 -9.14
C SER A 375 13.98 1.91 -10.12
N ARG A 376 14.29 3.22 -9.97
CA ARG A 376 15.28 3.90 -10.82
C ARG A 376 16.68 3.36 -10.58
N SER A 377 17.07 3.10 -9.32
CA SER A 377 18.38 2.53 -9.00
C SER A 377 18.57 1.15 -9.62
N ALA A 378 17.54 0.30 -9.61
CA ALA A 378 17.60 -1.02 -10.24
C ALA A 378 17.78 -0.91 -11.77
N LEU A 379 17.06 0.01 -12.42
CA LEU A 379 17.24 0.26 -13.85
C LEU A 379 18.61 0.85 -14.17
N LEU A 380 19.12 1.77 -13.35
CA LEU A 380 20.46 2.35 -13.50
C LEU A 380 21.55 1.28 -13.34
N GLU A 381 21.39 0.34 -12.40
CA GLU A 381 22.29 -0.79 -12.22
C GLU A 381 22.32 -1.70 -13.45
N GLN A 382 21.16 -2.05 -14.00
CA GLN A 382 21.04 -2.82 -15.24
C GLN A 382 21.71 -2.14 -16.44
N LEU A 383 21.72 -0.81 -16.47
CA LEU A 383 22.38 0.02 -17.50
C LEU A 383 23.84 0.32 -17.20
N ASP A 384 24.45 -0.36 -16.21
CA ASP A 384 25.82 -0.18 -15.75
C ASP A 384 26.16 1.24 -15.24
N ARG A 385 25.11 2.02 -14.84
CA ARG A 385 25.25 3.36 -14.27
C ARG A 385 25.33 3.30 -12.74
N VAL A 386 26.31 2.55 -12.21
CA VAL A 386 26.41 2.15 -10.81
C VAL A 386 26.48 3.36 -9.85
N ASP A 387 27.24 4.41 -10.19
CA ASP A 387 27.37 5.59 -9.32
C ASP A 387 26.02 6.33 -9.16
N ALA A 388 25.24 6.42 -10.24
CA ALA A 388 23.92 7.02 -10.19
C ALA A 388 22.92 6.16 -9.39
N ALA A 389 23.00 4.83 -9.53
CA ALA A 389 22.19 3.90 -8.73
C ALA A 389 22.51 4.04 -7.24
N LEU A 390 23.79 4.13 -6.87
CA LEU A 390 24.21 4.34 -5.48
C LEU A 390 23.75 5.69 -4.93
N ALA A 391 23.76 6.76 -5.74
CA ALA A 391 23.26 8.06 -5.31
C ALA A 391 21.77 8.04 -4.94
N ASP A 392 20.95 7.31 -5.75
CA ASP A 392 19.53 7.11 -5.43
C ASP A 392 19.33 6.33 -4.13
N LEU A 393 20.11 5.27 -3.93
CA LEU A 393 20.04 4.45 -2.73
C LEU A 393 20.57 5.16 -1.48
N GLU A 394 21.63 5.96 -1.60
CA GLU A 394 22.10 6.83 -0.51
C GLU A 394 21.00 7.80 -0.07
N ARG A 395 20.30 8.39 -1.04
CA ARG A 395 19.16 9.24 -0.76
C ARG A 395 18.01 8.44 -0.10
N ALA A 396 17.71 7.24 -0.59
CA ALA A 396 16.70 6.37 0.01
C ALA A 396 17.03 6.03 1.48
N VAL A 397 18.29 5.70 1.79
CA VAL A 397 18.78 5.46 3.16
C VAL A 397 18.64 6.71 4.05
N GLN A 398 18.88 7.90 3.51
CA GLN A 398 18.68 9.15 4.26
C GLN A 398 17.20 9.40 4.60
N ILE A 399 16.28 9.01 3.71
CA ILE A 399 14.83 9.16 3.89
C ILE A 399 14.30 8.10 4.85
N ALA A 400 14.73 6.84 4.69
CA ALA A 400 14.25 5.69 5.47
C ALA A 400 15.43 4.85 6.00
N PRO A 401 16.14 5.33 7.04
CA PRO A 401 17.36 4.69 7.55
C PRO A 401 17.15 3.32 8.20
N ASP A 402 15.92 3.00 8.59
CA ASP A 402 15.52 1.72 9.20
C ASP A 402 14.55 0.91 8.31
N ASP A 403 14.52 1.19 7.00
CA ASP A 403 13.80 0.36 6.04
C ASP A 403 14.71 -0.80 5.56
N ALA A 404 14.27 -2.03 5.85
CA ALA A 404 15.05 -3.23 5.56
C ALA A 404 15.32 -3.42 4.05
N LEU A 405 14.35 -3.07 3.18
CA LEU A 405 14.49 -3.22 1.72
C LEU A 405 15.45 -2.18 1.15
N VAL A 406 15.38 -0.95 1.64
CA VAL A 406 16.30 0.13 1.25
C VAL A 406 17.74 -0.21 1.63
N LEU A 407 17.94 -0.62 2.89
CA LEU A 407 19.25 -1.03 3.39
C LEU A 407 19.80 -2.24 2.63
N ASN A 408 18.94 -3.18 2.30
CA ASN A 408 19.27 -4.35 1.51
C ASN A 408 19.73 -3.98 0.09
N ALA A 409 18.94 -3.18 -0.62
CA ALA A 409 19.26 -2.75 -1.98
C ALA A 409 20.59 -2.00 -2.05
N TYR A 410 20.81 -1.07 -1.10
CA TYR A 410 22.08 -0.32 -1.03
C TYR A 410 23.27 -1.23 -0.73
N GLY A 411 23.13 -2.11 0.27
CA GLY A 411 24.18 -3.04 0.63
C GLY A 411 24.49 -4.05 -0.48
N TYR A 412 23.47 -4.55 -1.18
CA TYR A 412 23.65 -5.47 -2.31
C TYR A 412 24.44 -4.85 -3.45
N ILE A 413 24.07 -3.66 -3.94
CA ILE A 413 24.81 -2.98 -5.02
C ILE A 413 26.24 -2.67 -4.59
N LEU A 414 26.46 -2.22 -3.34
CA LEU A 414 27.81 -2.00 -2.81
C LEU A 414 28.66 -3.29 -2.82
N ALA A 415 28.08 -4.43 -2.43
CA ALA A 415 28.78 -5.71 -2.40
C ALA A 415 29.04 -6.28 -3.80
N ASN A 416 28.05 -6.13 -4.69
CA ASN A 416 28.08 -6.75 -6.02
C ASN A 416 28.86 -5.93 -7.04
N ARG A 417 28.75 -4.60 -7.02
CA ARG A 417 29.26 -3.70 -8.07
C ARG A 417 30.44 -2.84 -7.66
N THR A 418 30.88 -2.93 -6.40
CA THR A 418 31.99 -2.11 -5.90
C THR A 418 32.95 -2.91 -5.03
N SER A 419 34.12 -2.32 -4.70
CA SER A 419 35.07 -2.88 -3.71
C SER A 419 34.71 -2.53 -2.25
N ARG A 420 33.54 -1.87 -1.99
CA ARG A 420 33.16 -1.32 -0.68
C ARG A 420 32.48 -2.37 0.23
N SER A 421 32.99 -3.60 0.25
CA SER A 421 32.39 -4.76 0.95
C SER A 421 32.21 -4.57 2.47
N ARG A 422 33.03 -3.72 3.13
CA ARG A 422 32.86 -3.40 4.56
C ARG A 422 31.62 -2.53 4.80
N VAL A 423 31.38 -1.55 3.95
CA VAL A 423 30.20 -0.67 4.01
C VAL A 423 28.94 -1.49 3.67
N ALA A 424 29.01 -2.28 2.61
CA ALA A 424 27.95 -3.21 2.22
C ALA A 424 27.48 -4.07 3.41
N TRP A 425 28.43 -4.67 4.13
CA TRP A 425 28.12 -5.53 5.28
C TRP A 425 27.34 -4.80 6.39
N VAL A 426 27.64 -3.54 6.67
CA VAL A 426 26.93 -2.77 7.69
C VAL A 426 25.43 -2.66 7.36
N HIS A 427 25.12 -2.38 6.09
CA HIS A 427 23.74 -2.19 5.64
C HIS A 427 22.97 -3.51 5.53
N VAL A 428 23.54 -4.55 4.91
CA VAL A 428 22.83 -5.85 4.81
C VAL A 428 22.63 -6.51 6.17
N ARG A 429 23.59 -6.34 7.10
CA ARG A 429 23.42 -6.83 8.48
C ARG A 429 22.29 -6.11 9.19
N ARG A 430 22.20 -4.78 9.04
CA ARG A 430 21.08 -4.02 9.63
C ARG A 430 19.74 -4.42 9.00
N ALA A 431 19.70 -4.66 7.69
CA ALA A 431 18.52 -5.17 7.01
C ALA A 431 18.09 -6.54 7.58
N LEU A 432 19.04 -7.44 7.84
CA LEU A 432 18.78 -8.75 8.45
C LEU A 432 18.21 -8.63 9.89
N GLU A 433 18.73 -7.69 10.69
CA GLU A 433 18.19 -7.41 12.04
C GLU A 433 16.73 -6.96 12.00
N LEU A 434 16.34 -6.21 10.96
CA LEU A 434 14.98 -5.69 10.77
C LEU A 434 14.02 -6.72 10.16
N ALA A 435 14.52 -7.62 9.30
CA ALA A 435 13.72 -8.62 8.61
C ALA A 435 14.50 -9.94 8.44
N PRO A 436 14.63 -10.75 9.51
CA PRO A 436 15.53 -11.91 9.58
C PRO A 436 15.16 -13.06 8.65
N ASP A 437 13.88 -13.20 8.30
CA ASP A 437 13.38 -14.30 7.48
C ASP A 437 13.06 -13.89 6.03
N ASN A 438 13.55 -12.73 5.60
CA ASN A 438 13.30 -12.23 4.23
C ASN A 438 14.33 -12.84 3.26
N PRO A 439 13.91 -13.67 2.26
CA PRO A 439 14.84 -14.40 1.40
C PRO A 439 15.79 -13.50 0.60
N PRO A 440 15.37 -12.42 -0.06
CA PRO A 440 16.27 -11.43 -0.69
C PRO A 440 17.32 -10.84 0.25
N ILE A 441 16.98 -10.62 1.53
CA ILE A 441 17.93 -10.09 2.51
C ILE A 441 18.93 -11.16 2.92
N LEU A 442 18.47 -12.39 3.17
CA LEU A 442 19.35 -13.53 3.45
C LEU A 442 20.33 -13.78 2.30
N ASP A 443 19.87 -13.68 1.04
CA ASP A 443 20.73 -13.76 -0.14
C ASP A 443 21.80 -12.67 -0.15
N SER A 444 21.42 -11.43 0.02
CA SER A 444 22.36 -10.30 0.04
C SER A 444 23.39 -10.41 1.16
N VAL A 445 23.01 -10.90 2.34
CA VAL A 445 23.91 -11.21 3.45
C VAL A 445 24.89 -12.31 3.05
N GLY A 446 24.38 -13.41 2.48
CA GLY A 446 25.21 -14.51 1.98
C GLY A 446 26.19 -14.03 0.91
N TRP A 447 25.73 -13.23 -0.05
CA TRP A 447 26.56 -12.67 -1.11
C TRP A 447 27.63 -11.71 -0.57
N ALA A 448 27.28 -10.83 0.36
CA ALA A 448 28.25 -9.94 1.01
C ALA A 448 29.33 -10.71 1.80
N LEU A 449 28.96 -11.80 2.47
CA LEU A 449 29.89 -12.70 3.14
C LEU A 449 30.81 -13.42 2.14
N PHE A 450 30.25 -13.88 1.01
CA PHE A 450 31.01 -14.49 -0.08
C PHE A 450 32.08 -13.55 -0.62
N LYS A 451 31.73 -12.30 -0.94
CA LYS A 451 32.67 -11.26 -1.39
C LYS A 451 33.76 -10.94 -0.36
N ARG A 452 33.53 -11.27 0.91
CA ARG A 452 34.50 -11.13 2.02
C ARG A 452 35.33 -12.40 2.29
N GLY A 453 35.14 -13.48 1.53
CA GLY A 453 35.83 -14.75 1.68
C GLY A 453 35.31 -15.63 2.84
N ARG A 454 34.14 -15.28 3.45
CA ARG A 454 33.52 -16.05 4.56
C ARG A 454 32.56 -17.11 3.99
N TYR A 455 33.11 -18.03 3.19
CA TYR A 455 32.33 -18.94 2.35
C TYR A 455 31.38 -19.87 3.13
N ALA A 456 31.82 -20.40 4.29
CA ALA A 456 31.01 -21.31 5.09
C ALA A 456 29.75 -20.62 5.67
N GLU A 457 29.90 -19.37 6.10
CA GLU A 457 28.78 -18.57 6.62
C GLU A 457 27.87 -18.11 5.48
N ALA A 458 28.46 -17.69 4.36
CA ALA A 458 27.74 -17.34 3.15
C ALA A 458 26.81 -18.48 2.69
N ARG A 459 27.34 -19.71 2.69
CA ARG A 459 26.56 -20.90 2.36
C ARG A 459 25.31 -21.05 3.24
N SER A 460 25.46 -20.90 4.55
CA SER A 460 24.34 -21.07 5.49
C SER A 460 23.18 -20.13 5.20
N TYR A 461 23.49 -18.85 4.91
CA TYR A 461 22.46 -17.86 4.58
C TYR A 461 21.81 -18.11 3.21
N LEU A 462 22.61 -18.50 2.21
CA LEU A 462 22.07 -18.77 0.87
C LEU A 462 21.26 -20.06 0.81
N GLU A 463 21.62 -21.10 1.56
CA GLU A 463 20.79 -22.30 1.71
C GLU A 463 19.43 -21.98 2.38
N GLN A 464 19.44 -21.12 3.40
CA GLN A 464 18.21 -20.64 4.04
C GLN A 464 17.36 -19.80 3.07
N ALA A 465 17.95 -18.84 2.36
CA ALA A 465 17.25 -18.03 1.36
C ALA A 465 16.59 -18.91 0.29
N TYR A 466 17.33 -19.87 -0.27
CA TYR A 466 16.83 -20.75 -1.32
C TYR A 466 15.78 -21.74 -0.82
N ALA A 467 15.85 -22.17 0.44
CA ALA A 467 14.81 -23.00 1.06
C ALA A 467 13.48 -22.26 1.22
N LEU A 468 13.52 -20.95 1.49
CA LEU A 468 12.33 -20.10 1.63
C LEU A 468 11.77 -19.64 0.27
N LEU A 469 12.65 -19.39 -0.70
CA LEU A 469 12.28 -18.90 -2.03
C LEU A 469 13.17 -19.55 -3.09
N GLN A 470 12.60 -20.42 -3.92
CA GLN A 470 13.29 -20.97 -5.07
C GLN A 470 13.24 -19.97 -6.23
N ASP A 471 14.31 -19.22 -6.38
CA ASP A 471 14.48 -18.17 -7.38
C ASP A 471 15.79 -18.41 -8.16
N PRO A 472 15.83 -18.14 -9.48
CA PRO A 472 17.02 -18.42 -10.30
C PRO A 472 18.25 -17.57 -9.96
N GLU A 473 18.11 -16.38 -9.39
CA GLU A 473 19.24 -15.56 -8.94
C GLU A 473 19.83 -16.15 -7.65
N LEU A 474 18.97 -16.51 -6.68
CA LEU A 474 19.39 -17.19 -5.45
C LEU A 474 20.10 -18.52 -5.75
N ALA A 475 19.54 -19.30 -6.68
CA ALA A 475 20.16 -20.54 -7.14
C ALA A 475 21.55 -20.30 -7.75
N SER A 476 21.71 -19.21 -8.50
CA SER A 476 22.98 -18.83 -9.12
C SER A 476 24.05 -18.47 -8.08
N HIS A 477 23.67 -17.67 -7.07
CA HIS A 477 24.57 -17.32 -5.97
C HIS A 477 24.95 -18.57 -5.14
N LEU A 478 23.99 -19.44 -4.84
CA LEU A 478 24.24 -20.67 -4.10
C LEU A 478 25.15 -21.63 -4.88
N ALA A 479 24.96 -21.74 -6.20
CA ALA A 479 25.82 -22.56 -7.06
C ALA A 479 27.26 -22.05 -7.09
N GLU A 480 27.48 -20.74 -7.10
CA GLU A 480 28.82 -20.15 -7.00
C GLU A 480 29.52 -20.50 -5.69
N ILE A 481 28.79 -20.51 -4.58
CA ILE A 481 29.34 -20.92 -3.29
C ILE A 481 29.68 -22.40 -3.26
N TYR A 482 28.78 -23.28 -3.71
CA TYR A 482 29.09 -24.69 -3.82
C TYR A 482 30.32 -24.96 -4.68
N TRP A 483 30.43 -24.25 -5.82
CA TRP A 483 31.58 -24.36 -6.70
C TRP A 483 32.90 -23.93 -6.00
N THR A 484 32.84 -22.81 -5.28
CA THR A 484 33.98 -22.25 -4.55
C THR A 484 34.44 -23.15 -3.40
N LEU A 485 33.50 -23.84 -2.74
CA LEU A 485 33.75 -24.82 -1.68
C LEU A 485 34.18 -26.19 -2.21
N GLY A 486 34.25 -26.39 -3.54
CA GLY A 486 34.62 -27.65 -4.17
C GLY A 486 33.48 -28.64 -4.36
N GLU A 487 32.26 -28.28 -4.00
CA GLU A 487 31.05 -29.11 -4.14
C GLU A 487 30.48 -29.00 -5.58
N ARG A 488 31.34 -29.31 -6.57
CA ARG A 488 31.04 -29.04 -7.99
C ARG A 488 29.83 -29.77 -8.53
N GLU A 489 29.58 -31.01 -8.09
CA GLU A 489 28.39 -31.76 -8.55
C GLU A 489 27.09 -31.12 -8.05
N ARG A 490 27.04 -30.67 -6.80
CA ARG A 490 25.88 -29.94 -6.26
C ARG A 490 25.62 -28.63 -7.01
N ALA A 491 26.69 -27.89 -7.33
CA ALA A 491 26.57 -26.67 -8.13
C ALA A 491 26.01 -26.97 -9.52
N ARG A 492 26.48 -28.05 -10.18
CA ARG A 492 26.02 -28.49 -11.50
C ARG A 492 24.55 -28.88 -11.47
N GLU A 493 24.16 -29.74 -10.54
CA GLU A 493 22.79 -30.23 -10.37
C GLU A 493 21.82 -29.05 -10.12
N LEU A 494 22.19 -28.11 -9.25
CA LEU A 494 21.39 -26.93 -8.95
C LEU A 494 21.20 -26.05 -10.20
N LEU A 495 22.28 -25.76 -10.95
CA LEU A 495 22.17 -24.93 -12.18
C LEU A 495 21.37 -25.65 -13.28
N GLN A 496 21.53 -26.96 -13.44
CA GLN A 496 20.77 -27.72 -14.43
C GLN A 496 19.26 -27.74 -14.09
N SER A 497 18.91 -27.99 -12.84
CA SER A 497 17.50 -27.94 -12.39
C SER A 497 16.91 -26.53 -12.51
N THR A 498 17.70 -25.50 -12.19
CA THR A 498 17.28 -24.11 -12.34
C THR A 498 17.02 -23.76 -13.80
N LEU A 499 17.92 -24.10 -14.73
CA LEU A 499 17.73 -23.84 -16.15
C LEU A 499 16.60 -24.68 -16.77
N ALA A 500 16.30 -25.86 -16.23
CA ALA A 500 15.13 -26.64 -16.64
C ALA A 500 13.81 -25.95 -16.25
N ALA A 501 13.77 -25.36 -15.05
CA ALA A 501 12.59 -24.64 -14.56
C ALA A 501 12.46 -23.21 -15.15
N TRP A 502 13.58 -22.53 -15.35
CA TRP A 502 13.66 -21.14 -15.87
C TRP A 502 14.66 -21.04 -17.03
N PRO A 503 14.32 -21.53 -18.23
CA PRO A 503 15.25 -21.58 -19.37
C PRO A 503 15.81 -20.21 -19.78
N ASP A 504 15.01 -19.16 -19.63
CA ASP A 504 15.34 -17.80 -20.04
C ASP A 504 16.03 -16.95 -18.95
N SER A 505 16.35 -17.57 -17.80
CA SER A 505 17.03 -16.86 -16.70
C SER A 505 18.45 -16.47 -17.07
N LYS A 506 18.68 -15.18 -17.28
CA LYS A 506 20.02 -14.62 -17.54
C LYS A 506 21.03 -14.92 -16.42
N PRO A 507 20.70 -14.73 -15.11
CA PRO A 507 21.62 -15.08 -14.02
C PRO A 507 22.06 -16.55 -14.06
N ALA A 508 21.13 -17.48 -14.22
CA ALA A 508 21.45 -18.91 -14.27
C ALA A 508 22.27 -19.28 -15.51
N GLN A 509 21.93 -18.75 -16.69
CA GLN A 509 22.69 -18.96 -17.93
C GLN A 509 24.13 -18.44 -17.81
N GLN A 510 24.32 -17.22 -17.30
CA GLN A 510 25.66 -16.62 -17.12
C GLN A 510 26.49 -17.39 -16.12
N THR A 511 25.91 -17.80 -14.99
CA THR A 511 26.62 -18.58 -13.97
C THR A 511 26.98 -19.96 -14.49
N ALA A 512 26.08 -20.63 -15.19
CA ALA A 512 26.37 -21.94 -15.83
C ALA A 512 27.46 -21.82 -16.88
N ALA A 513 27.43 -20.80 -17.75
CA ALA A 513 28.47 -20.58 -18.74
C ALA A 513 29.84 -20.34 -18.13
N ARG A 514 29.91 -19.71 -16.96
CA ARG A 514 31.17 -19.42 -16.26
C ARG A 514 31.72 -20.60 -15.47
N LEU A 515 30.83 -21.39 -14.86
CA LEU A 515 31.24 -22.46 -13.94
C LEU A 515 31.33 -23.84 -14.61
N LEU A 516 30.52 -24.12 -15.63
CA LEU A 516 30.38 -25.45 -16.20
C LEU A 516 31.18 -25.65 -17.50
N HIS A 517 31.72 -24.56 -18.04
CA HIS A 517 32.59 -24.53 -19.22
C HIS A 517 33.97 -24.01 -18.87
#